data_8ec6fca2ef15c3666b4499aca5789b8f
#
_entry.id   8ec6fca2ef15c3666b4499aca5789b8f
#
_cell.length_a   1.000
_cell.length_b   1.000
_cell.length_c   1.000
_cell.angle_alpha   90.00
_cell.angle_beta   90.00
_cell.angle_gamma   90.00
#
_symmetry.space_group_name_H-M   'P 1'
#
loop_
_entity.id
_entity.type
_entity.pdbx_description
1 polymer ?
#
loop_
_entity_poly.entity_id
_entity_poly.type
_entity_poly.pdbx_seq_one_letter_code
_entity_poly.pdbx_strand_id
1 'polypeptide(L)'
;MKKGSDDRLGTVEATQNLAISPERLRYWEKFGIVNPEHVQHGTRKFRRYSKEDIDRATLVKTLVDCERYTLEGAIKKLKEK
;
A
#
# COMPACT_ATOMS: atom_id res chain seq x y z
N MET A 1 20.89 6.06 14.84
CA MET A 1 20.66 5.99 14.45
C MET A 1 20.28 6.20 13.70
N LYS A 2 20.04 6.04 13.47
CA LYS A 2 19.75 6.09 12.61
C LYS A 2 19.05 6.66 12.17
N LYS A 3 18.93 7.08 11.93
CA LYS A 3 18.40 7.54 11.33
C LYS A 3 17.81 7.70 10.50
N GLY A 4 18.03 7.88 11.05
CA GLY A 4 17.15 8.49 10.08
C GLY A 4 16.79 7.64 8.94
N SER A 5 16.85 6.44 9.18
CA SER A 5 16.46 5.53 8.11
C SER A 5 15.00 5.76 7.78
N ASP A 6 14.73 5.81 6.50
CA ASP A 6 13.38 5.96 5.99
C ASP A 6 12.74 4.57 5.94
N ASP A 7 11.74 4.34 6.76
CA ASP A 7 11.07 3.05 6.82
C ASP A 7 10.11 2.83 5.67
N ARG A 8 9.93 3.84 4.83
CA ARG A 8 9.00 3.73 3.71
C ARG A 8 9.61 2.88 2.61
N LEU A 9 8.74 2.14 1.93
CA LEU A 9 9.15 1.21 0.88
C LEU A 9 8.86 1.79 -0.49
N GLY A 10 9.73 1.50 -1.46
CA GLY A 10 9.45 1.81 -2.85
C GLY A 10 8.43 0.85 -3.42
N THR A 11 8.03 1.07 -4.67
CA THR A 11 6.99 0.24 -5.30
C THR A 11 7.39 -1.23 -5.35
N VAL A 12 8.62 -1.52 -5.77
CA VAL A 12 9.06 -2.92 -5.89
C VAL A 12 9.04 -3.59 -4.52
N GLU A 13 9.58 -2.91 -3.53
CA GLU A 13 9.64 -3.48 -2.19
C GLU A 13 8.25 -3.67 -1.60
N ALA A 14 7.36 -2.71 -1.85
CA ALA A 14 5.99 -2.81 -1.35
C ALA A 14 5.27 -3.99 -1.99
N THR A 15 5.40 -4.16 -3.31
CA THR A 15 4.74 -5.27 -3.99
C THR A 15 5.29 -6.61 -3.52
N GLN A 16 6.59 -6.69 -3.27
CA GLN A 16 7.18 -7.93 -2.76
C GLN A 16 6.69 -8.22 -1.34
N ASN A 17 6.64 -7.19 -0.52
CA ASN A 17 6.18 -7.34 0.86
C ASN A 17 4.73 -7.80 0.91
N LEU A 18 3.89 -7.25 0.04
CA LEU A 18 2.47 -7.56 0.00
C LEU A 18 2.15 -8.77 -0.86
N ALA A 19 3.10 -9.21 -1.68
CA ALA A 19 2.90 -10.31 -2.61
C ALA A 19 1.75 -10.04 -3.59
N ILE A 20 1.72 -8.81 -4.10
CA ILE A 20 0.72 -8.41 -5.10
C ILE A 20 1.45 -7.77 -6.28
N SER A 21 0.75 -7.64 -7.40
CA SER A 21 1.33 -7.03 -8.58
C SER A 21 1.39 -5.51 -8.43
N PRO A 22 2.30 -4.84 -9.15
CA PRO A 22 2.31 -3.39 -9.13
C PRO A 22 1.00 -2.77 -9.61
N GLU A 23 0.34 -3.43 -10.55
CA GLU A 23 -0.94 -2.94 -11.08
C GLU A 23 -2.01 -2.96 -10.00
N ARG A 24 -2.03 -4.04 -9.22
CA ARG A 24 -2.99 -4.17 -8.13
C ARG A 24 -2.73 -3.09 -7.07
N LEU A 25 -1.48 -2.83 -6.78
CA LEU A 25 -1.12 -1.81 -5.81
C LEU A 25 -1.57 -0.42 -6.27
N ARG A 26 -1.38 -0.11 -7.56
CA ARG A 26 -1.85 1.15 -8.11
C ARG A 26 -3.37 1.26 -8.07
N TYR A 27 -4.03 0.16 -8.36
CA TYR A 27 -5.48 0.11 -8.32
C TYR A 27 -5.97 0.45 -6.91
N TRP A 28 -5.31 -0.11 -5.91
CA TRP A 28 -5.65 0.16 -4.51
C TRP A 28 -5.39 1.61 -4.11
N GLU A 29 -4.40 2.22 -4.74
CA GLU A 29 -4.13 3.64 -4.49
C GLU A 29 -5.32 4.49 -4.90
N LYS A 30 -6.01 4.11 -5.98
CA LYS A 30 -7.17 4.86 -6.45
C LYS A 30 -8.30 4.85 -5.43
N PHE A 31 -8.36 3.83 -4.61
CA PHE A 31 -9.41 3.70 -3.60
C PHE A 31 -8.98 4.25 -2.24
N GLY A 32 -7.79 4.78 -2.15
CA GLY A 32 -7.31 5.34 -0.89
C GLY A 32 -6.86 4.30 0.14
N ILE A 33 -6.70 3.05 -0.28
CA ILE A 33 -6.19 2.02 0.62
C ILE A 33 -4.76 2.35 1.00
N VAL A 34 -3.98 2.80 0.04
CA VAL A 34 -2.63 3.28 0.26
C VAL A 34 -2.52 4.71 -0.24
N ASN A 35 -1.72 5.52 0.43
CA ASN A 35 -1.50 6.92 0.06
C ASN A 35 -0.01 7.18 0.04
N PRO A 36 0.69 6.67 -0.98
CA PRO A 36 2.14 6.82 -1.03
C PRO A 36 2.53 8.28 -1.24
N GLU A 37 3.66 8.63 -0.69
CA GLU A 37 4.26 9.92 -0.98
C GLU A 37 4.92 9.85 -2.35
N HIS A 38 4.68 10.85 -3.17
CA HIS A 38 5.30 10.94 -4.49
C HIS A 38 6.56 11.79 -4.38
N VAL A 39 7.69 11.17 -4.68
CA VAL A 39 8.98 11.82 -4.57
C VAL A 39 9.56 11.95 -5.98
N GLN A 40 10.11 13.11 -6.30
CA GLN A 40 10.70 13.34 -7.62
C GLN A 40 12.19 13.56 -7.48
N HIS A 41 12.95 12.86 -8.32
CA HIS A 41 14.39 13.02 -8.45
C HIS A 41 14.68 13.27 -9.91
N GLY A 42 15.01 14.51 -10.25
CA GLY A 42 15.23 14.88 -11.65
C GLY A 42 13.95 14.67 -12.44
N THR A 43 14.02 13.84 -13.46
CA THR A 43 12.85 13.54 -14.28
C THR A 43 12.11 12.29 -13.82
N ARG A 44 12.61 11.63 -12.78
CA ARG A 44 12.01 10.37 -12.34
C ARG A 44 11.13 10.59 -11.12
N LYS A 45 10.01 9.89 -11.09
CA LYS A 45 9.07 9.96 -9.98
C LYS A 45 9.01 8.60 -9.30
N PHE A 46 8.99 8.65 -7.99
CA PHE A 46 8.96 7.44 -7.17
C PHE A 46 7.81 7.54 -6.18
N ARG A 47 7.28 6.38 -5.79
CA ARG A 47 6.30 6.30 -4.73
C ARG A 47 6.97 5.69 -3.51
N ARG A 48 6.63 6.25 -2.34
CA ARG A 48 7.13 5.73 -1.08
C ARG A 48 5.95 5.40 -0.19
N TYR A 49 5.86 4.15 0.19
CA TYR A 49 4.74 3.63 0.97
C TYR A 49 5.13 3.56 2.43
N SER A 50 4.32 4.16 3.31
CA SER A 50 4.58 4.17 4.74
C SER A 50 4.22 2.81 5.33
N LYS A 51 4.63 2.61 6.60
CA LYS A 51 4.24 1.41 7.32
C LYS A 51 2.73 1.30 7.42
N GLU A 52 2.05 2.43 7.65
CA GLU A 52 0.59 2.44 7.74
C GLU A 52 -0.03 2.01 6.42
N ASP A 53 0.54 2.45 5.30
CA ASP A 53 0.05 2.02 3.99
C ASP A 53 0.16 0.51 3.85
N ILE A 54 1.31 -0.04 4.22
CA ILE A 54 1.54 -1.48 4.10
C ILE A 54 0.60 -2.25 5.03
N ASP A 55 0.41 -1.77 6.24
CA ASP A 55 -0.47 -2.42 7.20
C ASP A 55 -1.92 -2.45 6.69
N ARG A 56 -2.39 -1.32 6.16
CA ARG A 56 -3.75 -1.27 5.61
C ARG A 56 -3.89 -2.19 4.41
N ALA A 57 -2.88 -2.19 3.53
CA ALA A 57 -2.92 -3.05 2.35
C ALA A 57 -2.90 -4.52 2.74
N THR A 58 -2.13 -4.87 3.76
CA THR A 58 -2.09 -6.24 4.25
C THR A 58 -3.46 -6.67 4.75
N LEU A 59 -4.11 -5.79 5.51
CA LEU A 59 -5.44 -6.10 6.03
C LEU A 59 -6.45 -6.25 4.90
N VAL A 60 -6.42 -5.35 3.93
CA VAL A 60 -7.33 -5.45 2.78
C VAL A 60 -7.07 -6.73 2.01
N LYS A 61 -5.80 -7.05 1.77
CA LYS A 61 -5.47 -8.29 1.06
C LYS A 61 -6.03 -9.50 1.77
N THR A 62 -5.89 -9.55 3.10
CA THR A 62 -6.42 -10.66 3.87
C THR A 62 -7.93 -10.74 3.74
N LEU A 63 -8.61 -9.61 3.85
CA LEU A 63 -10.07 -9.59 3.74
C LEU A 63 -10.54 -10.06 2.37
N VAL A 64 -9.87 -9.60 1.32
CA VAL A 64 -10.27 -9.94 -0.04
C VAL A 64 -9.90 -11.38 -0.40
N ASP A 65 -8.64 -11.76 -0.12
CA ASP A 65 -8.11 -13.02 -0.60
C ASP A 65 -8.47 -14.20 0.31
N CYS A 66 -8.57 -13.96 1.61
CA CYS A 66 -8.80 -15.05 2.57
C CYS A 66 -10.23 -15.07 3.09
N GLU A 67 -10.85 -13.92 3.26
CA GLU A 67 -12.20 -13.84 3.83
C GLU A 67 -13.26 -13.52 2.79
N ARG A 68 -12.85 -13.46 1.54
CA ARG A 68 -13.75 -13.31 0.39
C ARG A 68 -14.57 -12.03 0.36
N TYR A 69 -14.06 -11.00 0.98
CA TYR A 69 -14.68 -9.70 0.86
C TYR A 69 -14.47 -9.17 -0.56
N THR A 70 -15.42 -8.39 -1.06
CA THR A 70 -15.13 -7.56 -2.22
C THR A 70 -14.20 -6.45 -1.81
N LEU A 71 -13.55 -5.83 -2.78
CA LEU A 71 -12.66 -4.72 -2.46
C LEU A 71 -13.42 -3.60 -1.74
N GLU A 72 -14.60 -3.27 -2.22
CA GLU A 72 -15.42 -2.24 -1.59
C GLU A 72 -15.79 -2.63 -0.16
N GLY A 73 -16.15 -3.88 0.04
CA GLY A 73 -16.49 -4.38 1.36
C GLY A 73 -15.30 -4.31 2.31
N ALA A 74 -14.11 -4.64 1.82
CA ALA A 74 -12.91 -4.57 2.63
C ALA A 74 -12.59 -3.13 3.04
N ILE A 75 -12.76 -2.19 2.11
CA ILE A 75 -12.53 -0.78 2.40
C ILE A 75 -13.50 -0.30 3.48
N LYS A 76 -14.75 -0.69 3.35
CA LYS A 76 -15.78 -0.32 4.32
C LYS A 76 -15.44 -0.89 5.70
N LYS A 77 -14.95 -2.12 5.72
CA LYS A 77 -14.56 -2.76 6.98
C LYS A 77 -13.43 -1.99 7.66
N LEU A 78 -12.48 -1.50 6.87
CA LEU A 78 -11.41 -0.69 7.40
C LEU A 78 -11.94 0.56 8.11
N LYS A 79 -12.96 1.16 7.54
CA LYS A 79 -13.48 2.43 8.06
C LYS A 79 -14.37 2.25 9.27
N GLU A 80 -14.74 1.03 9.58
CA GLU A 80 -15.63 0.76 10.71
C GLU A 80 -14.93 0.78 12.05
N LYS A 81 -13.64 0.99 12.07
CA LYS A 81 -12.91 0.99 13.33
C LYS A 81 -13.13 2.23 14.15
#